data_1e7872399411a74d8587a85551450a91
#
_entry.id   1e7872399411a74d8587a85551450a91
#
_cell.length_a   1.000
_cell.length_b   1.000
_cell.length_c   1.000
_cell.angle_alpha   90.00
_cell.angle_beta   90.00
_cell.angle_gamma   90.00
#
_symmetry.space_group_name_H-M   'P 1'
#
loop_
_entity.id
_entity.type
_entity.pdbx_description
1 polymer ?
#
loop_
_entity_poly.entity_id
_entity_poly.type
_entity_poly.pdbx_seq_one_letter_code
_entity_poly.pdbx_strand_id
1 'polypeptide(L)'
;VSLQAHIALRIGSLDVDAELTAAGCEVVGLLGPNAAGKTTLLRALAGLSPLRDSRVVLDGEVLDDTATGVRVPPERRRIGLVFQDYLLFPHLSALENVAFGLRARGVSRSDARRQAAEWLARLGLAEQRDARPKALSGGQAQRVALARALVTDPSLLLLDEPLAALDAGARAELRRELRRHLATFAGSCLLVTHDPLEAMTLADRLTVLEDGRITQTGTPEQVRAHPRSRYVAELVGLNLFRGRVTDGVVELSGGEELVAVDDDHLAGEAFAAVHPRAVALYRERPQGSPRNVWLGTAEGLEVAGDRVRVQISGPVPLVAEVTPAAVSALHLDDGGPVWASVKATEVVVYPA
;
A
#
# COMPACT_ATOMS: atom_id res chain seq x y z
N VAL A 1 5.04 19.00 13.19
CA VAL A 1 4.59 18.90 11.79
C VAL A 1 3.36 18.00 11.75
N SER A 2 2.31 18.39 11.07
CA SER A 2 1.11 17.59 10.94
C SER A 2 0.38 17.91 9.65
N LEU A 3 -0.13 16.87 8.98
CA LEU A 3 -1.04 16.99 7.86
C LEU A 3 -2.46 16.70 8.32
N GLN A 4 -3.41 17.55 7.93
CA GLN A 4 -4.85 17.29 7.99
C GLN A 4 -5.43 17.66 6.63
N ALA A 5 -6.03 16.70 5.95
CA ALA A 5 -6.56 16.89 4.62
C ALA A 5 -7.89 16.18 4.45
N HIS A 6 -8.90 16.92 4.02
CA HIS A 6 -10.08 16.40 3.38
C HIS A 6 -9.99 16.74 1.91
N ILE A 7 -9.99 15.73 1.05
CA ILE A 7 -9.80 15.86 -0.39
C ILE A 7 -11.01 15.28 -1.11
N ALA A 8 -11.76 16.14 -1.75
CA ALA A 8 -12.84 15.77 -2.65
C ALA A 8 -12.53 16.28 -4.07
N LEU A 9 -12.51 15.39 -5.04
CA LEU A 9 -12.26 15.73 -6.44
C LEU A 9 -12.80 14.65 -7.38
N ARG A 10 -13.02 14.99 -8.64
CA ARG A 10 -13.45 14.06 -9.66
C ARG A 10 -12.49 14.02 -10.82
N ILE A 11 -12.05 12.82 -11.22
CA ILE A 11 -11.22 12.60 -12.40
C ILE A 11 -11.86 11.50 -13.26
N GLY A 12 -12.36 11.88 -14.43
CA GLY A 12 -13.12 10.96 -15.28
C GLY A 12 -14.35 10.43 -14.55
N SER A 13 -14.43 9.11 -14.41
CA SER A 13 -15.50 8.43 -13.65
C SER A 13 -15.21 8.25 -12.16
N LEU A 14 -13.97 8.50 -11.72
CA LEU A 14 -13.56 8.31 -10.33
C LEU A 14 -13.93 9.56 -9.52
N ASP A 15 -14.67 9.35 -8.45
CA ASP A 15 -15.03 10.36 -7.44
C ASP A 15 -14.24 10.05 -6.17
N VAL A 16 -13.27 10.90 -5.84
CA VAL A 16 -12.42 10.75 -4.66
C VAL A 16 -12.97 11.63 -3.56
N ASP A 17 -13.17 11.03 -2.38
CA ASP A 17 -13.58 11.70 -1.16
C ASP A 17 -12.89 11.02 0.02
N ALA A 18 -11.79 11.62 0.48
CA ALA A 18 -10.88 10.98 1.40
C ALA A 18 -10.37 11.95 2.48
N GLU A 19 -10.40 11.50 3.72
CA GLU A 19 -9.78 12.18 4.85
C GLU A 19 -8.43 11.55 5.17
N LEU A 20 -7.38 12.36 5.22
CA LEU A 20 -6.01 11.94 5.51
C LEU A 20 -5.43 12.79 6.64
N THR A 21 -4.77 12.12 7.56
CA THR A 21 -3.98 12.77 8.61
C THR A 21 -2.59 12.16 8.64
N ALA A 22 -1.58 12.94 9.01
CA ALA A 22 -0.27 12.42 9.37
C ALA A 22 0.31 13.26 10.50
N ALA A 23 0.84 12.62 11.51
CA ALA A 23 1.59 13.29 12.58
C ALA A 23 3.01 13.64 12.13
N GLY A 24 3.70 14.48 12.90
CA GLY A 24 5.12 14.75 12.65
C GLY A 24 5.97 13.49 12.79
N CYS A 25 6.96 13.34 11.92
CA CYS A 25 7.83 12.15 11.83
C CYS A 25 7.08 10.84 11.53
N GLU A 26 5.80 10.88 11.16
CA GLU A 26 5.02 9.70 10.82
C GLU A 26 5.13 9.37 9.33
N VAL A 27 5.32 8.10 9.03
CA VAL A 27 5.22 7.54 7.67
C VAL A 27 3.87 6.86 7.52
N VAL A 28 3.00 7.45 6.71
CA VAL A 28 1.68 6.88 6.37
C VAL A 28 1.79 6.17 5.03
N GLY A 29 1.56 4.86 5.00
CA GLY A 29 1.47 4.07 3.80
C GLY A 29 0.06 4.13 3.19
N LEU A 30 -0.06 4.58 1.95
CA LEU A 30 -1.33 4.60 1.22
C LEU A 30 -1.40 3.40 0.27
N LEU A 31 -2.24 2.45 0.59
CA LEU A 31 -2.53 1.24 -0.17
C LEU A 31 -3.83 1.36 -0.93
N GLY A 32 -4.04 0.49 -1.90
CA GLY A 32 -5.30 0.38 -2.64
C GLY A 32 -5.08 -0.24 -4.02
N PRO A 33 -6.13 -0.74 -4.67
CA PRO A 33 -6.05 -1.30 -6.02
C PRO A 33 -5.63 -0.25 -7.05
N ASN A 34 -5.29 -0.71 -8.26
CA ASN A 34 -5.02 0.20 -9.36
C ASN A 34 -6.26 1.04 -9.66
N ALA A 35 -6.05 2.28 -10.05
CA ALA A 35 -7.09 3.27 -10.31
C ALA A 35 -7.95 3.71 -9.08
N ALA A 36 -7.63 3.29 -7.85
CA ALA A 36 -8.33 3.74 -6.65
C ALA A 36 -8.18 5.25 -6.33
N GLY A 37 -7.24 5.95 -6.99
CA GLY A 37 -7.02 7.39 -6.79
C GLY A 37 -5.78 7.77 -5.98
N LYS A 38 -4.88 6.84 -5.67
CA LYS A 38 -3.67 7.07 -4.86
C LYS A 38 -2.79 8.20 -5.40
N THR A 39 -2.32 8.08 -6.64
CA THR A 39 -1.52 9.14 -7.30
C THR A 39 -2.29 10.46 -7.42
N THR A 40 -3.61 10.37 -7.60
CA THR A 40 -4.50 11.55 -7.63
C THR A 40 -4.48 12.29 -6.30
N LEU A 41 -4.58 11.59 -5.18
CA LEU A 41 -4.47 12.15 -3.84
C LEU A 41 -3.12 12.83 -3.61
N LEU A 42 -2.01 12.19 -4.01
CA LEU A 42 -0.69 12.80 -3.89
C LEU A 42 -0.59 14.09 -4.72
N ARG A 43 -1.09 14.08 -5.96
CA ARG A 43 -1.11 15.27 -6.82
C ARG A 43 -1.99 16.38 -6.24
N ALA A 44 -3.11 16.02 -5.64
CA ALA A 44 -3.99 16.97 -4.97
C ALA A 44 -3.29 17.65 -3.79
N LEU A 45 -2.65 16.90 -2.90
CA LEU A 45 -1.85 17.42 -1.79
C LEU A 45 -0.72 18.34 -2.26
N ALA A 46 -0.06 17.97 -3.37
CA ALA A 46 0.99 18.79 -3.97
C ALA A 46 0.44 20.08 -4.67
N GLY A 47 -0.88 20.26 -4.77
CA GLY A 47 -1.52 21.39 -5.44
C GLY A 47 -1.56 21.29 -6.96
N LEU A 48 -1.29 20.10 -7.51
CA LEU A 48 -1.22 19.83 -8.95
C LEU A 48 -2.59 19.47 -9.58
N SER A 49 -3.61 19.28 -8.74
CA SER A 49 -4.98 18.96 -9.18
C SER A 49 -5.97 19.97 -8.62
N PRO A 50 -7.03 20.34 -9.37
CA PRO A 50 -8.11 21.15 -8.83
C PRO A 50 -8.91 20.34 -7.81
N LEU A 51 -9.32 20.99 -6.73
CA LEU A 51 -10.09 20.40 -5.63
C LEU A 51 -11.54 20.92 -5.64
N ARG A 52 -12.45 20.12 -5.04
CA ARG A 52 -13.83 20.48 -4.73
C ARG A 52 -14.05 20.19 -3.24
N ASP A 53 -14.86 20.98 -2.58
CA ASP A 53 -15.27 20.77 -1.17
C ASP A 53 -14.14 20.22 -0.28
N SER A 54 -12.96 20.81 -0.41
CA SER A 54 -11.74 20.28 0.14
C SER A 54 -11.04 21.27 1.05
N ARG A 55 -10.29 20.73 2.02
CA ARG A 55 -9.42 21.53 2.88
C ARG A 55 -8.13 20.77 3.15
N VAL A 56 -6.99 21.43 2.96
CA VAL A 56 -5.66 20.88 3.22
C VAL A 56 -4.91 21.83 4.15
N VAL A 57 -4.47 21.32 5.30
CA VAL A 57 -3.70 22.05 6.31
C VAL A 57 -2.40 21.29 6.58
N LEU A 58 -1.28 21.99 6.50
CA LEU A 58 0.05 21.46 6.80
C LEU A 58 0.73 22.38 7.81
N ASP A 59 1.11 21.84 8.97
CA ASP A 59 1.74 22.62 10.06
C ASP A 59 0.92 23.83 10.53
N GLY A 60 -0.42 23.72 10.47
CA GLY A 60 -1.32 24.82 10.80
C GLY A 60 -1.52 25.84 9.68
N GLU A 61 -0.75 25.77 8.59
CA GLU A 61 -0.95 26.58 7.41
C GLU A 61 -2.00 25.96 6.48
N VAL A 62 -3.00 26.74 6.06
CA VAL A 62 -4.02 26.32 5.08
C VAL A 62 -3.42 26.40 3.68
N LEU A 63 -3.24 25.25 3.04
CA LEU A 63 -2.72 25.15 1.67
C LEU A 63 -3.82 25.19 0.60
N ASP A 64 -4.95 24.56 0.89
CA ASP A 64 -6.19 24.63 0.12
C ASP A 64 -7.38 24.75 1.04
N ASP A 65 -8.33 25.59 0.69
CA ASP A 65 -9.65 25.66 1.31
C ASP A 65 -10.63 26.20 0.27
N THR A 66 -11.46 25.32 -0.28
CA THR A 66 -12.40 25.66 -1.36
C THR A 66 -13.52 26.55 -0.87
N ALA A 67 -13.88 26.49 0.43
CA ALA A 67 -14.92 27.35 1.02
C ALA A 67 -14.47 28.81 1.12
N THR A 68 -13.18 29.04 1.39
CA THR A 68 -12.61 30.40 1.53
C THR A 68 -11.84 30.85 0.28
N GLY A 69 -11.68 29.97 -0.72
CA GLY A 69 -10.95 30.25 -1.96
C GLY A 69 -9.42 30.27 -1.79
N VAL A 70 -8.89 29.82 -0.67
CA VAL A 70 -7.44 29.72 -0.46
C VAL A 70 -6.88 28.60 -1.33
N ARG A 71 -5.84 28.91 -2.12
CA ARG A 71 -5.09 27.96 -2.90
C ARG A 71 -3.63 28.38 -2.98
N VAL A 72 -2.77 27.75 -2.18
CA VAL A 72 -1.33 27.96 -2.24
C VAL A 72 -0.77 27.23 -3.48
N PRO A 73 -0.05 27.91 -4.38
CA PRO A 73 0.50 27.26 -5.56
C PRO A 73 1.60 26.24 -5.19
N PRO A 74 1.82 25.18 -6.00
CA PRO A 74 2.72 24.08 -5.69
C PRO A 74 4.14 24.51 -5.30
N GLU A 75 4.70 25.49 -5.99
CA GLU A 75 6.07 26.00 -5.77
C GLU A 75 6.26 26.70 -4.41
N ARG A 76 5.17 27.10 -3.76
CA ARG A 76 5.18 27.73 -2.44
C ARG A 76 4.89 26.76 -1.30
N ARG A 77 4.45 25.52 -1.62
CA ARG A 77 4.20 24.49 -0.62
C ARG A 77 5.52 23.94 -0.11
N ARG A 78 5.61 23.69 1.19
CA ARG A 78 6.73 22.96 1.79
C ARG A 78 6.57 21.45 1.62
N ILE A 79 6.39 21.01 0.36
CA ILE A 79 6.13 19.62 -0.02
C ILE A 79 7.25 19.16 -0.96
N GLY A 80 7.85 18.01 -0.65
CA GLY A 80 8.72 17.26 -1.54
C GLY A 80 7.94 16.14 -2.21
N LEU A 81 8.04 16.00 -3.53
CA LEU A 81 7.33 14.96 -4.28
C LEU A 81 8.31 14.14 -5.12
N VAL A 82 8.26 12.83 -4.97
CA VAL A 82 8.94 11.86 -5.82
C VAL A 82 7.88 11.12 -6.63
N PHE A 83 7.92 11.25 -7.95
CA PHE A 83 7.03 10.57 -8.88
C PHE A 83 7.53 9.15 -9.18
N GLN A 84 6.63 8.27 -9.61
CA GLN A 84 6.92 6.89 -9.98
C GLN A 84 8.06 6.76 -11.02
N ASP A 85 8.08 7.64 -12.04
CA ASP A 85 9.13 7.67 -13.08
C ASP A 85 10.29 8.61 -12.73
N TYR A 86 10.40 9.02 -11.45
CA TYR A 86 11.39 9.96 -10.92
C TYR A 86 11.37 11.36 -11.55
N LEU A 87 10.92 11.50 -12.77
CA LEU A 87 10.81 12.75 -13.56
C LEU A 87 12.01 13.68 -13.38
N LEU A 88 13.23 13.14 -13.54
CA LEU A 88 14.45 13.95 -13.56
C LEU A 88 14.52 14.79 -14.83
N PHE A 89 15.03 16.01 -14.70
CA PHE A 89 15.27 16.89 -15.85
C PHE A 89 16.38 16.31 -16.74
N PRO A 90 16.08 15.85 -17.97
CA PRO A 90 17.03 15.06 -18.76
C PRO A 90 18.25 15.86 -19.25
N HIS A 91 18.13 17.17 -19.32
CA HIS A 91 19.18 18.09 -19.74
C HIS A 91 20.09 18.56 -18.60
N LEU A 92 19.71 18.30 -17.34
CA LEU A 92 20.49 18.65 -16.15
C LEU A 92 21.29 17.44 -15.63
N SER A 93 22.44 17.71 -15.00
CA SER A 93 23.17 16.69 -14.25
C SER A 93 22.41 16.32 -12.96
N ALA A 94 22.86 15.26 -12.25
CA ALA A 94 22.31 14.90 -10.94
C ALA A 94 22.42 16.07 -9.95
N LEU A 95 23.59 16.75 -9.91
CA LEU A 95 23.82 17.92 -9.07
C LEU A 95 22.82 19.05 -9.38
N GLU A 96 22.63 19.38 -10.66
CA GLU A 96 21.72 20.47 -11.07
C GLU A 96 20.24 20.07 -10.87
N ASN A 97 19.89 18.79 -11.01
CA ASN A 97 18.56 18.28 -10.66
C ASN A 97 18.25 18.53 -9.18
N VAL A 98 19.19 18.18 -8.28
CA VAL A 98 19.00 18.38 -6.83
C VAL A 98 19.01 19.88 -6.49
N ALA A 99 19.91 20.66 -7.07
CA ALA A 99 20.02 22.10 -6.80
C ALA A 99 18.81 22.92 -7.34
N PHE A 100 18.00 22.34 -8.23
CA PHE A 100 16.94 23.06 -8.95
C PHE A 100 15.93 23.72 -8.00
N GLY A 101 15.41 22.97 -7.03
CA GLY A 101 14.39 23.46 -6.08
C GLY A 101 14.90 24.60 -5.21
N LEU A 102 16.16 24.53 -4.74
CA LEU A 102 16.80 25.60 -3.98
C LEU A 102 16.96 26.89 -4.81
N ARG A 103 17.37 26.73 -6.06
CA ARG A 103 17.51 27.87 -6.98
C ARG A 103 16.17 28.52 -7.30
N ALA A 104 15.12 27.74 -7.49
CA ALA A 104 13.76 28.24 -7.69
C ALA A 104 13.24 29.05 -6.49
N ARG A 105 13.75 28.76 -5.28
CA ARG A 105 13.47 29.50 -4.04
C ARG A 105 14.44 30.68 -3.79
N GLY A 106 15.29 31.05 -4.76
CA GLY A 106 16.17 32.20 -4.69
C GLY A 106 17.53 31.97 -3.98
N VAL A 107 17.86 30.71 -3.65
CA VAL A 107 19.19 30.38 -3.09
C VAL A 107 20.26 30.59 -4.17
N SER A 108 21.41 31.16 -3.78
CA SER A 108 22.53 31.41 -4.68
C SER A 108 22.97 30.12 -5.39
N ARG A 109 23.46 30.25 -6.64
CA ARG A 109 23.90 29.09 -7.42
C ARG A 109 25.00 28.28 -6.70
N SER A 110 25.93 28.97 -6.06
CA SER A 110 27.03 28.35 -5.30
C SER A 110 26.53 27.56 -4.10
N ASP A 111 25.63 28.17 -3.30
CA ASP A 111 25.08 27.53 -2.11
C ASP A 111 24.14 26.36 -2.45
N ALA A 112 23.29 26.54 -3.48
CA ALA A 112 22.42 25.47 -3.95
C ALA A 112 23.22 24.24 -4.42
N ARG A 113 24.32 24.46 -5.20
CA ARG A 113 25.20 23.38 -5.63
C ARG A 113 25.95 22.72 -4.46
N ARG A 114 26.40 23.48 -3.48
CA ARG A 114 27.06 22.94 -2.27
C ARG A 114 26.10 22.03 -1.51
N GLN A 115 24.89 22.53 -1.18
CA GLN A 115 23.87 21.72 -0.49
C GLN A 115 23.45 20.47 -1.30
N ALA A 116 23.30 20.61 -2.61
CA ALA A 116 23.00 19.50 -3.49
C ALA A 116 24.10 18.43 -3.49
N ALA A 117 25.37 18.85 -3.49
CA ALA A 117 26.51 17.93 -3.42
C ALA A 117 26.57 17.18 -2.08
N GLU A 118 26.25 17.86 -0.97
CA GLU A 118 26.15 17.26 0.36
C GLU A 118 25.05 16.19 0.40
N TRP A 119 23.87 16.47 -0.17
CA TRP A 119 22.78 15.50 -0.26
C TRP A 119 23.14 14.31 -1.15
N LEU A 120 23.75 14.53 -2.31
CA LEU A 120 24.23 13.44 -3.17
C LEU A 120 25.26 12.56 -2.44
N ALA A 121 26.20 13.16 -1.70
CA ALA A 121 27.17 12.41 -0.91
C ALA A 121 26.50 11.57 0.19
N ARG A 122 25.53 12.11 0.91
CA ARG A 122 24.74 11.37 1.93
C ARG A 122 24.01 10.15 1.34
N LEU A 123 23.60 10.23 0.07
CA LEU A 123 22.91 9.16 -0.66
C LEU A 123 23.88 8.30 -1.52
N GLY A 124 25.20 8.38 -1.27
CA GLY A 124 26.20 7.55 -1.95
C GLY A 124 26.38 7.86 -3.44
N LEU A 125 26.06 9.11 -3.88
CA LEU A 125 26.10 9.53 -5.28
C LEU A 125 27.14 10.62 -5.57
N ALA A 126 28.19 10.75 -4.72
CA ALA A 126 29.21 11.78 -4.90
C ALA A 126 29.91 11.72 -6.27
N GLU A 127 30.18 10.51 -6.76
CA GLU A 127 30.83 10.30 -8.04
C GLU A 127 29.90 10.54 -9.24
N GLN A 128 28.60 10.36 -9.08
CA GLN A 128 27.58 10.53 -10.12
C GLN A 128 27.05 11.96 -10.24
N ARG A 129 27.57 12.91 -9.47
CA ARG A 129 27.06 14.29 -9.38
C ARG A 129 26.96 14.99 -10.75
N ASP A 130 27.89 14.71 -11.66
CA ASP A 130 27.94 15.32 -12.98
C ASP A 130 27.26 14.47 -14.06
N ALA A 131 26.78 13.26 -13.71
CA ALA A 131 26.08 12.37 -14.61
C ALA A 131 24.68 12.92 -14.96
N ARG A 132 24.26 12.73 -16.21
CA ARG A 132 22.90 13.01 -16.64
C ARG A 132 21.97 11.83 -16.39
N PRO A 133 20.63 12.00 -16.29
CA PRO A 133 19.70 10.91 -15.99
C PRO A 133 19.86 9.66 -16.85
N LYS A 134 20.15 9.80 -18.13
CA LYS A 134 20.37 8.66 -19.05
C LYS A 134 21.60 7.78 -18.71
N ALA A 135 22.55 8.31 -17.95
CA ALA A 135 23.75 7.60 -17.52
C ALA A 135 23.64 7.02 -16.11
N LEU A 136 22.50 7.21 -15.44
CA LEU A 136 22.24 6.70 -14.10
C LEU A 136 21.52 5.35 -14.18
N SER A 137 21.85 4.43 -13.28
CA SER A 137 21.00 3.26 -13.04
C SER A 137 19.66 3.67 -12.43
N GLY A 138 18.64 2.80 -12.48
CA GLY A 138 17.34 3.07 -11.88
C GLY A 138 17.45 3.46 -10.40
N GLY A 139 18.24 2.74 -9.60
CA GLY A 139 18.44 3.06 -8.19
C GLY A 139 19.23 4.37 -7.97
N GLN A 140 20.16 4.73 -8.85
CA GLN A 140 20.83 6.03 -8.80
C GLN A 140 19.87 7.18 -9.15
N ALA A 141 19.05 7.01 -10.19
CA ALA A 141 18.05 8.00 -10.58
C ALA A 141 17.02 8.25 -9.45
N GLN A 142 16.59 7.19 -8.79
CA GLN A 142 15.72 7.26 -7.63
C GLN A 142 16.34 8.06 -6.48
N ARG A 143 17.60 7.75 -6.12
CA ARG A 143 18.31 8.49 -5.06
C ARG A 143 18.50 9.97 -5.41
N VAL A 144 18.73 10.30 -6.68
CA VAL A 144 18.76 11.70 -7.15
C VAL A 144 17.39 12.36 -6.97
N ALA A 145 16.28 11.67 -7.31
CA ALA A 145 14.94 12.21 -7.14
C ALA A 145 14.61 12.41 -5.64
N LEU A 146 15.01 11.49 -4.78
CA LEU A 146 14.87 11.63 -3.33
C LEU A 146 15.70 12.80 -2.79
N ALA A 147 16.96 12.94 -3.21
CA ALA A 147 17.80 14.11 -2.85
C ALA A 147 17.14 15.42 -3.28
N ARG A 148 16.58 15.47 -4.51
CA ARG A 148 15.87 16.64 -5.03
C ARG A 148 14.65 17.02 -4.19
N ALA A 149 13.92 16.03 -3.69
CA ALA A 149 12.76 16.26 -2.83
C ALA A 149 13.17 16.74 -1.43
N LEU A 150 14.21 16.14 -0.85
CA LEU A 150 14.65 16.41 0.52
C LEU A 150 15.49 17.68 0.70
N VAL A 151 16.26 18.09 -0.33
CA VAL A 151 17.18 19.24 -0.22
C VAL A 151 16.49 20.56 0.11
N THR A 152 15.20 20.65 -0.17
CA THR A 152 14.37 21.85 0.10
C THR A 152 13.79 21.88 1.50
N ASP A 153 14.15 20.92 2.36
CA ASP A 153 13.66 20.77 3.74
C ASP A 153 12.11 20.83 3.81
N PRO A 154 11.42 19.85 3.17
CA PRO A 154 9.97 19.86 3.13
C PRO A 154 9.37 19.46 4.48
N SER A 155 8.17 19.97 4.79
CA SER A 155 7.36 19.52 5.92
C SER A 155 6.60 18.22 5.61
N LEU A 156 6.29 17.98 4.34
CA LEU A 156 5.62 16.76 3.87
C LEU A 156 6.39 16.17 2.69
N LEU A 157 6.70 14.88 2.78
CA LEU A 157 7.30 14.11 1.71
C LEU A 157 6.25 13.18 1.10
N LEU A 158 6.03 13.30 -0.20
CA LEU A 158 5.11 12.46 -0.98
C LEU A 158 5.94 11.52 -1.87
N LEU A 159 5.77 10.24 -1.71
CA LEU A 159 6.46 9.20 -2.46
C LEU A 159 5.45 8.36 -3.25
N ASP A 160 5.51 8.44 -4.58
CA ASP A 160 4.62 7.68 -5.46
C ASP A 160 5.37 6.48 -6.03
N GLU A 161 5.12 5.29 -5.49
CA GLU A 161 5.76 4.01 -5.87
C GLU A 161 7.30 4.09 -6.02
N PRO A 162 8.00 4.56 -5.00
CA PRO A 162 9.41 4.95 -5.13
C PRO A 162 10.35 3.77 -5.50
N LEU A 163 9.95 2.51 -5.29
CA LEU A 163 10.79 1.34 -5.54
C LEU A 163 10.29 0.46 -6.71
N ALA A 164 9.22 0.86 -7.42
CA ALA A 164 8.57 0.01 -8.43
C ALA A 164 9.46 -0.33 -9.63
N ALA A 165 10.33 0.59 -10.06
CA ALA A 165 11.15 0.45 -11.26
C ALA A 165 12.44 -0.40 -11.07
N LEU A 166 12.60 -1.08 -9.91
CA LEU A 166 13.81 -1.77 -9.53
C LEU A 166 13.67 -3.29 -9.58
N ASP A 167 14.78 -3.99 -9.88
CA ASP A 167 14.85 -5.43 -9.69
C ASP A 167 14.79 -5.83 -8.20
N ALA A 168 14.49 -7.11 -7.93
CA ALA A 168 14.25 -7.60 -6.57
C ALA A 168 15.44 -7.39 -5.62
N GLY A 169 16.67 -7.53 -6.10
CA GLY A 169 17.90 -7.36 -5.29
C GLY A 169 18.13 -5.90 -4.90
N ALA A 170 18.10 -5.00 -5.88
CA ALA A 170 18.23 -3.57 -5.68
C ALA A 170 17.09 -3.00 -4.81
N ARG A 171 15.86 -3.51 -4.97
CA ARG A 171 14.70 -3.10 -4.18
C ARG A 171 14.89 -3.35 -2.68
N ALA A 172 15.43 -4.52 -2.29
CA ALA A 172 15.65 -4.85 -0.88
C ALA A 172 16.70 -3.93 -0.22
N GLU A 173 17.76 -3.58 -0.94
CA GLU A 173 18.79 -2.66 -0.45
C GLU A 173 18.24 -1.24 -0.30
N LEU A 174 17.59 -0.73 -1.33
CA LEU A 174 17.01 0.62 -1.34
C LEU A 174 15.87 0.78 -0.33
N ARG A 175 15.09 -0.27 -0.07
CA ARG A 175 14.08 -0.25 1.00
C ARG A 175 14.73 -0.01 2.37
N ARG A 176 15.84 -0.68 2.68
CA ARG A 176 16.59 -0.47 3.93
C ARG A 176 17.17 0.94 4.01
N GLU A 177 17.66 1.45 2.89
CA GLU A 177 18.20 2.81 2.80
C GLU A 177 17.09 3.86 3.01
N LEU A 178 15.96 3.71 2.29
CA LEU A 178 14.82 4.59 2.43
C LEU A 178 14.29 4.60 3.87
N ARG A 179 14.18 3.44 4.52
CA ARG A 179 13.79 3.34 5.94
C ARG A 179 14.69 4.17 6.84
N ARG A 180 16.03 4.12 6.64
CA ARG A 180 16.97 4.92 7.43
C ARG A 180 16.79 6.42 7.23
N HIS A 181 16.51 6.84 6.01
CA HIS A 181 16.25 8.25 5.71
C HIS A 181 14.93 8.73 6.29
N LEU A 182 13.88 7.94 6.16
CA LEU A 182 12.57 8.28 6.74
C LEU A 182 12.61 8.34 8.27
N ALA A 183 13.35 7.45 8.93
CA ALA A 183 13.51 7.45 10.39
C ALA A 183 14.18 8.72 10.95
N THR A 184 14.90 9.48 10.13
CA THR A 184 15.54 10.74 10.51
C THR A 184 14.85 11.97 9.92
N PHE A 185 13.80 11.77 9.16
CA PHE A 185 13.04 12.85 8.54
C PHE A 185 12.09 13.49 9.56
N ALA A 186 12.25 14.78 9.79
CA ALA A 186 11.46 15.51 10.79
C ALA A 186 10.02 15.83 10.32
N GLY A 187 9.75 15.79 9.02
CA GLY A 187 8.43 16.00 8.43
C GLY A 187 7.56 14.75 8.45
N SER A 188 6.35 14.86 7.94
CA SER A 188 5.47 13.72 7.68
C SER A 188 5.76 13.12 6.31
N CYS A 189 5.55 11.83 6.14
CA CYS A 189 5.69 11.15 4.85
C CYS A 189 4.41 10.42 4.46
N LEU A 190 3.95 10.60 3.21
CA LEU A 190 2.91 9.77 2.61
C LEU A 190 3.56 8.93 1.51
N LEU A 191 3.55 7.61 1.71
CA LEU A 191 4.16 6.62 0.82
C LEU A 191 3.05 5.84 0.10
N VAL A 192 2.95 5.99 -1.21
CA VAL A 192 2.12 5.11 -2.05
C VAL A 192 2.96 3.93 -2.51
N THR A 193 2.46 2.73 -2.30
CA THR A 193 3.04 1.49 -2.83
C THR A 193 1.96 0.44 -3.06
N HIS A 194 2.21 -0.46 -3.99
CA HIS A 194 1.42 -1.69 -4.19
C HIS A 194 2.13 -2.94 -3.62
N ASP A 195 3.37 -2.78 -3.10
CA ASP A 195 4.14 -3.88 -2.48
C ASP A 195 3.80 -3.97 -0.97
N PRO A 196 3.16 -5.08 -0.52
CA PRO A 196 2.82 -5.27 0.89
C PRO A 196 4.02 -5.18 1.81
N LEU A 197 5.17 -5.70 1.37
CA LEU A 197 6.39 -5.73 2.17
C LEU A 197 6.97 -4.33 2.36
N GLU A 198 6.88 -3.47 1.35
CA GLU A 198 7.23 -2.05 1.49
C GLU A 198 6.34 -1.36 2.51
N ALA A 199 5.02 -1.49 2.34
CA ALA A 199 4.04 -0.91 3.24
C ALA A 199 4.27 -1.35 4.70
N MET A 200 4.40 -2.67 4.91
CA MET A 200 4.59 -3.24 6.26
C MET A 200 5.93 -2.89 6.91
N THR A 201 6.98 -2.57 6.11
CA THR A 201 8.32 -2.29 6.65
C THR A 201 8.67 -0.82 6.76
N LEU A 202 8.03 0.03 5.98
CA LEU A 202 8.34 1.47 5.91
C LEU A 202 7.33 2.33 6.63
N ALA A 203 6.07 1.92 6.70
CA ALA A 203 5.00 2.74 7.27
C ALA A 203 4.78 2.46 8.77
N ASP A 204 4.50 3.53 9.52
CA ASP A 204 4.05 3.46 10.90
C ASP A 204 2.54 3.19 10.97
N ARG A 205 1.80 3.70 9.98
CA ARG A 205 0.37 3.52 9.82
C ARG A 205 0.02 3.32 8.35
N LEU A 206 -0.93 2.43 8.10
CA LEU A 206 -1.48 2.16 6.77
C LEU A 206 -2.87 2.79 6.64
N THR A 207 -3.13 3.32 5.46
CA THR A 207 -4.44 3.82 5.03
C THR A 207 -4.77 3.17 3.70
N VAL A 208 -5.93 2.54 3.62
CA VAL A 208 -6.37 1.81 2.43
C VAL A 208 -7.41 2.63 1.70
N LEU A 209 -7.16 2.91 0.43
CA LEU A 209 -8.03 3.64 -0.47
C LEU A 209 -8.62 2.69 -1.52
N GLU A 210 -9.95 2.59 -1.55
CA GLU A 210 -10.69 1.80 -2.53
C GLU A 210 -11.84 2.65 -3.09
N ASP A 211 -12.00 2.65 -4.39
CA ASP A 211 -13.04 3.41 -5.10
C ASP A 211 -13.14 4.91 -4.67
N GLY A 212 -11.96 5.52 -4.44
CA GLY A 212 -11.87 6.92 -4.03
C GLY A 212 -12.18 7.19 -2.55
N ARG A 213 -12.41 6.18 -1.71
CA ARG A 213 -12.73 6.29 -0.29
C ARG A 213 -11.75 5.53 0.59
N ILE A 214 -11.54 6.01 1.81
CA ILE A 214 -10.73 5.29 2.79
C ILE A 214 -11.61 4.21 3.43
N THR A 215 -11.21 2.95 3.25
CA THR A 215 -11.92 1.77 3.76
C THR A 215 -11.33 1.24 5.07
N GLN A 216 -10.03 1.46 5.29
CA GLN A 216 -9.36 1.00 6.50
C GLN A 216 -8.16 1.89 6.84
N THR A 217 -7.94 2.12 8.13
CA THR A 217 -6.74 2.77 8.66
C THR A 217 -6.31 2.04 9.93
N GLY A 218 -5.01 1.81 10.12
CA GLY A 218 -4.46 1.15 11.30
C GLY A 218 -2.96 0.94 11.20
N THR A 219 -2.36 0.37 12.24
CA THR A 219 -0.96 -0.07 12.15
C THR A 219 -0.82 -1.21 11.15
N PRO A 220 0.37 -1.45 10.57
CA PRO A 220 0.59 -2.59 9.69
C PRO A 220 0.12 -3.93 10.30
N GLU A 221 0.32 -4.10 11.60
CA GLU A 221 -0.10 -5.30 12.32
C GLU A 221 -1.63 -5.41 12.40
N GLN A 222 -2.33 -4.33 12.72
CA GLN A 222 -3.80 -4.28 12.76
C GLN A 222 -4.42 -4.57 11.40
N VAL A 223 -3.90 -3.93 10.33
CA VAL A 223 -4.40 -4.13 8.97
C VAL A 223 -4.19 -5.57 8.49
N ARG A 224 -3.04 -6.17 8.86
CA ARG A 224 -2.72 -7.55 8.55
C ARG A 224 -3.60 -8.55 9.32
N ALA A 225 -3.85 -8.30 10.60
CA ALA A 225 -4.62 -9.20 11.45
C ALA A 225 -6.12 -9.17 11.15
N HIS A 226 -6.65 -7.99 10.81
CA HIS A 226 -8.08 -7.75 10.62
C HIS A 226 -8.35 -7.01 9.30
N PRO A 227 -8.16 -7.65 8.13
CA PRO A 227 -8.48 -7.05 6.84
C PRO A 227 -9.98 -6.75 6.75
N ARG A 228 -10.34 -5.55 6.26
CA ARG A 228 -11.74 -5.11 6.12
C ARG A 228 -12.23 -5.07 4.68
N SER A 229 -11.39 -5.49 3.74
CA SER A 229 -11.78 -5.60 2.34
C SER A 229 -11.10 -6.80 1.69
N ARG A 230 -11.66 -7.23 0.57
CA ARG A 230 -11.08 -8.30 -0.23
C ARG A 230 -9.67 -7.94 -0.71
N TYR A 231 -9.45 -6.68 -1.11
CA TYR A 231 -8.14 -6.19 -1.53
C TYR A 231 -7.09 -6.39 -0.43
N VAL A 232 -7.40 -5.95 0.80
CA VAL A 232 -6.46 -6.11 1.93
C VAL A 232 -6.24 -7.57 2.26
N ALA A 233 -7.28 -8.40 2.23
CA ALA A 233 -7.17 -9.83 2.48
C ALA A 233 -6.26 -10.52 1.46
N GLU A 234 -6.43 -10.23 0.18
CA GLU A 234 -5.56 -10.74 -0.90
C GLU A 234 -4.11 -10.25 -0.71
N LEU A 235 -3.91 -8.98 -0.33
CA LEU A 235 -2.61 -8.39 -0.06
C LEU A 235 -1.86 -9.11 1.06
N VAL A 236 -2.56 -9.48 2.13
CA VAL A 236 -1.97 -10.19 3.29
C VAL A 236 -2.05 -11.71 3.16
N GLY A 237 -2.64 -12.20 2.09
CA GLY A 237 -2.73 -13.62 1.75
C GLY A 237 -3.72 -14.40 2.61
N LEU A 238 -4.89 -13.83 2.90
CA LEU A 238 -5.98 -14.46 3.65
C LEU A 238 -7.21 -14.67 2.77
N ASN A 239 -8.01 -15.68 3.08
CA ASN A 239 -9.39 -15.75 2.64
C ASN A 239 -10.24 -14.89 3.56
N LEU A 240 -11.08 -14.02 3.02
CA LEU A 240 -11.96 -13.15 3.78
C LEU A 240 -13.40 -13.32 3.32
N PHE A 241 -14.26 -13.53 4.29
CA PHE A 241 -15.71 -13.67 4.10
C PHE A 241 -16.42 -12.60 4.93
N ARG A 242 -17.50 -12.06 4.42
CA ARG A 242 -18.39 -11.15 5.14
C ARG A 242 -19.73 -11.83 5.33
N GLY A 243 -20.29 -11.74 6.53
CA GLY A 243 -21.58 -12.34 6.86
C GLY A 243 -22.11 -11.83 8.18
N ARG A 244 -23.19 -12.43 8.61
CA ARG A 244 -23.80 -12.16 9.93
C ARG A 244 -23.44 -13.29 10.87
N VAL A 245 -22.84 -12.99 12.00
CA VAL A 245 -22.49 -13.98 13.03
C VAL A 245 -23.61 -14.09 14.08
N THR A 246 -23.92 -15.32 14.44
CA THR A 246 -24.82 -15.68 15.54
C THR A 246 -24.36 -17.02 16.13
N ASP A 247 -24.10 -17.07 17.43
CA ASP A 247 -23.68 -18.26 18.17
C ASP A 247 -22.50 -19.03 17.50
N GLY A 248 -21.49 -18.31 17.03
CA GLY A 248 -20.29 -18.88 16.38
C GLY A 248 -20.51 -19.36 14.94
N VAL A 249 -21.68 -19.11 14.35
CA VAL A 249 -21.96 -19.39 12.93
C VAL A 249 -22.03 -18.08 12.17
N VAL A 250 -21.21 -17.97 11.13
CA VAL A 250 -21.23 -16.82 10.19
C VAL A 250 -22.05 -17.22 8.96
N GLU A 251 -23.22 -16.67 8.80
CA GLU A 251 -24.06 -16.81 7.61
C GLU A 251 -23.52 -15.87 6.52
N LEU A 252 -23.04 -16.44 5.42
CA LEU A 252 -22.48 -15.71 4.29
C LEU A 252 -23.59 -15.20 3.36
N SER A 253 -23.31 -14.18 2.56
CA SER A 253 -24.26 -13.57 1.62
C SER A 253 -24.88 -14.54 0.61
N GLY A 254 -24.24 -15.69 0.37
CA GLY A 254 -24.73 -16.78 -0.51
C GLY A 254 -25.66 -17.78 0.20
N GLY A 255 -25.90 -17.65 1.51
CA GLY A 255 -26.65 -18.60 2.31
C GLY A 255 -25.82 -19.78 2.86
N GLU A 256 -24.53 -19.80 2.58
CA GLU A 256 -23.62 -20.79 3.16
C GLU A 256 -23.23 -20.40 4.57
N GLU A 257 -22.91 -21.39 5.40
CA GLU A 257 -22.50 -21.20 6.76
C GLU A 257 -20.99 -21.48 6.95
N LEU A 258 -20.36 -20.66 7.78
CA LEU A 258 -18.97 -20.82 8.22
C LEU A 258 -18.95 -20.89 9.75
N VAL A 259 -18.65 -22.05 10.30
CA VAL A 259 -18.58 -22.29 11.75
C VAL A 259 -17.23 -21.82 12.27
N ALA A 260 -17.24 -21.00 13.30
CA ALA A 260 -16.07 -20.52 14.04
C ALA A 260 -16.17 -20.88 15.52
N VAL A 261 -15.08 -20.71 16.26
CA VAL A 261 -15.11 -20.74 17.73
C VAL A 261 -15.57 -19.34 18.20
N ASP A 262 -16.59 -19.31 19.03
CA ASP A 262 -17.17 -18.06 19.51
C ASP A 262 -16.70 -17.77 20.94
N ASP A 263 -15.47 -17.32 21.07
CA ASP A 263 -14.88 -16.96 22.37
C ASP A 263 -15.40 -15.59 22.87
N ASP A 264 -15.82 -14.70 21.97
CA ASP A 264 -16.21 -13.31 22.29
C ASP A 264 -17.73 -13.06 22.21
N HIS A 265 -18.54 -14.09 21.95
CA HIS A 265 -20.00 -14.00 21.76
C HIS A 265 -20.42 -12.89 20.78
N LEU A 266 -19.72 -12.83 19.64
CA LEU A 266 -19.98 -11.83 18.62
C LEU A 266 -21.35 -12.05 17.98
N ALA A 267 -22.09 -10.95 17.76
CA ALA A 267 -23.36 -10.96 17.04
C ALA A 267 -23.46 -9.77 16.09
N GLY A 268 -24.00 -9.98 14.89
CA GLY A 268 -24.19 -8.96 13.87
C GLY A 268 -23.27 -9.09 12.67
N GLU A 269 -23.08 -8.01 11.94
CA GLU A 269 -22.20 -8.00 10.76
C GLU A 269 -20.74 -8.24 11.15
N ALA A 270 -20.10 -9.19 10.51
CA ALA A 270 -18.74 -9.59 10.83
C ALA A 270 -17.94 -10.00 9.58
N PHE A 271 -16.63 -9.95 9.75
CA PHE A 271 -15.69 -10.60 8.85
C PHE A 271 -15.22 -11.92 9.46
N ALA A 272 -15.05 -12.93 8.60
CA ALA A 272 -14.40 -14.20 8.95
C ALA A 272 -13.17 -14.37 8.06
N ALA A 273 -12.00 -14.48 8.68
CA ALA A 273 -10.72 -14.66 8.00
C ALA A 273 -10.20 -16.08 8.20
N VAL A 274 -9.69 -16.68 7.10
CA VAL A 274 -9.10 -18.03 7.10
C VAL A 274 -7.78 -18.00 6.35
N HIS A 275 -6.72 -18.50 7.00
CA HIS A 275 -5.43 -18.61 6.32
C HIS A 275 -5.47 -19.73 5.27
N PRO A 276 -4.97 -19.55 4.04
CA PRO A 276 -4.94 -20.60 3.01
C PRO A 276 -4.28 -21.91 3.46
N ARG A 277 -3.34 -21.85 4.39
CA ARG A 277 -2.69 -23.05 4.99
C ARG A 277 -3.62 -23.85 5.88
N ALA A 278 -4.68 -23.25 6.39
CA ALA A 278 -5.67 -23.92 7.22
C ALA A 278 -6.71 -24.70 6.39
N VAL A 279 -6.70 -24.48 5.08
CA VAL A 279 -7.59 -25.17 4.13
C VAL A 279 -6.96 -26.48 3.73
N ALA A 280 -7.60 -27.61 4.10
CA ALA A 280 -7.20 -28.94 3.68
C ALA A 280 -8.06 -29.41 2.49
N LEU A 281 -7.43 -30.08 1.51
CA LEU A 281 -8.06 -30.53 0.27
C LEU A 281 -8.15 -32.06 0.22
N TYR A 282 -9.25 -32.60 -0.33
CA TYR A 282 -9.52 -34.02 -0.42
C TYR A 282 -10.25 -34.36 -1.73
N ARG A 283 -10.03 -35.60 -2.25
CA ARG A 283 -10.80 -36.13 -3.39
C ARG A 283 -12.20 -36.59 -2.97
N GLU A 284 -12.35 -37.11 -1.78
CA GLU A 284 -13.60 -37.55 -1.21
C GLU A 284 -14.02 -36.71 -0.04
N ARG A 285 -15.30 -36.68 0.30
CA ARG A 285 -15.79 -35.89 1.42
C ARG A 285 -15.13 -36.35 2.72
N PRO A 286 -14.37 -35.46 3.40
CA PRO A 286 -13.70 -35.81 4.65
C PRO A 286 -14.71 -36.09 5.76
N GLN A 287 -14.38 -37.05 6.63
CA GLN A 287 -15.12 -37.34 7.85
C GLN A 287 -14.28 -36.92 9.07
N GLY A 288 -14.93 -36.57 10.17
CA GLY A 288 -14.25 -36.25 11.42
C GLY A 288 -14.53 -34.87 11.96
N SER A 289 -13.48 -34.19 12.47
CA SER A 289 -13.60 -32.96 13.26
C SER A 289 -13.82 -31.65 12.47
N PRO A 290 -13.45 -31.48 11.19
CA PRO A 290 -13.76 -30.26 10.48
C PRO A 290 -15.25 -29.98 10.45
N ARG A 291 -15.64 -28.74 10.80
CA ARG A 291 -17.05 -28.33 10.77
C ARG A 291 -17.41 -27.69 9.44
N ASN A 292 -16.44 -27.08 8.79
CA ASN A 292 -16.58 -26.40 7.51
C ASN A 292 -16.08 -27.33 6.43
N VAL A 293 -16.97 -27.83 5.55
CA VAL A 293 -16.65 -28.76 4.47
C VAL A 293 -17.51 -28.43 3.24
N TRP A 294 -16.86 -28.06 2.16
CA TRP A 294 -17.53 -27.69 0.91
C TRP A 294 -16.96 -28.45 -0.29
N LEU A 295 -17.83 -28.78 -1.24
CA LEU A 295 -17.42 -29.25 -2.57
C LEU A 295 -17.20 -28.03 -3.47
N GLY A 296 -16.04 -27.93 -4.06
CA GLY A 296 -15.68 -26.90 -5.03
C GLY A 296 -14.96 -27.49 -6.22
N THR A 297 -14.46 -26.64 -7.09
CA THR A 297 -13.66 -26.98 -8.26
C THR A 297 -12.31 -26.29 -8.20
N ALA A 298 -11.22 -27.02 -8.39
CA ALA A 298 -9.89 -26.43 -8.53
C ALA A 298 -9.77 -25.78 -9.92
N GLU A 299 -9.57 -24.46 -9.98
CA GLU A 299 -9.55 -23.68 -11.22
C GLU A 299 -8.19 -23.13 -11.58
N GLY A 300 -7.33 -22.83 -10.60
CA GLY A 300 -6.05 -22.17 -10.82
C GLY A 300 -4.98 -22.63 -9.84
N LEU A 301 -3.76 -22.78 -10.35
CA LEU A 301 -2.58 -23.10 -9.58
C LEU A 301 -1.55 -22.00 -9.73
N GLU A 302 -1.02 -21.49 -8.61
CA GLU A 302 0.04 -20.48 -8.57
C GLU A 302 1.16 -20.97 -7.66
N VAL A 303 2.39 -21.02 -8.19
CA VAL A 303 3.55 -21.44 -7.40
C VAL A 303 4.00 -20.26 -6.51
N ALA A 304 4.00 -20.48 -5.21
CA ALA A 304 4.39 -19.51 -4.19
C ALA A 304 5.53 -20.08 -3.32
N GLY A 305 6.76 -19.88 -3.78
CA GLY A 305 7.96 -20.43 -3.14
C GLY A 305 7.98 -21.96 -3.16
N ASP A 306 7.95 -22.60 -1.98
CA ASP A 306 7.89 -24.06 -1.79
C ASP A 306 6.45 -24.61 -1.70
N ARG A 307 5.45 -23.77 -1.95
CA ARG A 307 4.02 -24.07 -1.88
C ARG A 307 3.31 -23.77 -3.20
N VAL A 308 2.11 -24.30 -3.32
CA VAL A 308 1.19 -24.02 -4.43
C VAL A 308 -0.12 -23.50 -3.87
N ARG A 309 -0.53 -22.33 -4.32
CA ARG A 309 -1.87 -21.79 -4.07
C ARG A 309 -2.83 -22.36 -5.08
N VAL A 310 -3.93 -22.91 -4.60
CA VAL A 310 -4.99 -23.50 -5.39
C VAL A 310 -6.24 -22.63 -5.22
N GLN A 311 -6.71 -22.06 -6.31
CA GLN A 311 -7.99 -21.33 -6.32
C GLN A 311 -9.12 -22.35 -6.45
N ILE A 312 -10.08 -22.26 -5.54
CA ILE A 312 -11.25 -23.14 -5.49
C ILE A 312 -12.50 -22.29 -5.66
N SER A 313 -13.23 -22.56 -6.74
CA SER A 313 -14.55 -22.00 -6.96
C SER A 313 -15.62 -22.94 -6.36
N GLY A 314 -16.79 -22.39 -6.07
CA GLY A 314 -17.89 -23.13 -5.49
C GLY A 314 -18.77 -22.27 -4.60
N PRO A 315 -19.59 -22.90 -3.73
CA PRO A 315 -20.46 -22.16 -2.81
C PRO A 315 -19.69 -21.20 -1.91
N VAL A 316 -18.50 -21.61 -1.43
CA VAL A 316 -17.57 -20.78 -0.67
C VAL A 316 -16.26 -20.71 -1.45
N PRO A 317 -16.06 -19.67 -2.30
CA PRO A 317 -14.82 -19.53 -3.05
C PRO A 317 -13.67 -19.19 -2.10
N LEU A 318 -12.58 -19.94 -2.22
CA LEU A 318 -11.41 -19.80 -1.32
C LEU A 318 -10.10 -20.21 -1.99
N VAL A 319 -8.99 -19.83 -1.37
CA VAL A 319 -7.65 -20.25 -1.76
C VAL A 319 -7.12 -21.23 -0.71
N ALA A 320 -6.60 -22.37 -1.17
CA ALA A 320 -5.84 -23.30 -0.34
C ALA A 320 -4.34 -23.18 -0.65
N GLU A 321 -3.48 -23.38 0.35
CA GLU A 321 -2.02 -23.45 0.15
C GLU A 321 -1.54 -24.85 0.49
N VAL A 322 -1.08 -25.58 -0.53
CA VAL A 322 -0.70 -26.99 -0.43
C VAL A 322 0.76 -27.21 -0.88
N THR A 323 1.27 -28.41 -0.63
CA THR A 323 2.59 -28.80 -1.16
C THR A 323 2.50 -29.22 -2.64
N PRO A 324 3.59 -29.13 -3.44
CA PRO A 324 3.62 -29.67 -4.80
C PRO A 324 3.26 -31.17 -4.84
N ALA A 325 3.67 -31.94 -3.84
CA ALA A 325 3.32 -33.35 -3.74
C ALA A 325 1.79 -33.57 -3.56
N ALA A 326 1.12 -32.67 -2.83
CA ALA A 326 -0.34 -32.75 -2.69
C ALA A 326 -1.07 -32.40 -4.02
N VAL A 327 -0.53 -31.47 -4.81
CA VAL A 327 -1.09 -31.16 -6.16
C VAL A 327 -1.10 -32.41 -7.01
N SER A 328 0.03 -33.13 -7.10
CA SER A 328 0.14 -34.36 -7.88
C SER A 328 -0.72 -35.49 -7.32
N ALA A 329 -0.72 -35.71 -6.00
CA ALA A 329 -1.48 -36.78 -5.35
C ALA A 329 -2.99 -36.60 -5.48
N LEU A 330 -3.45 -35.34 -5.51
CA LEU A 330 -4.85 -34.98 -5.66
C LEU A 330 -5.22 -34.63 -7.12
N HIS A 331 -4.30 -34.76 -8.09
CA HIS A 331 -4.51 -34.40 -9.51
C HIS A 331 -5.19 -33.03 -9.67
N LEU A 332 -4.72 -32.02 -8.96
CA LEU A 332 -5.34 -30.69 -8.98
C LEU A 332 -5.02 -29.90 -10.25
N ASP A 333 -3.96 -30.30 -10.98
CA ASP A 333 -3.54 -29.79 -12.27
C ASP A 333 -4.53 -30.09 -13.40
N ASP A 334 -5.25 -31.21 -13.29
CA ASP A 334 -6.32 -31.57 -14.24
C ASP A 334 -7.61 -30.76 -14.02
N GLY A 335 -7.67 -29.99 -12.92
CA GLY A 335 -8.91 -29.36 -12.47
C GLY A 335 -9.92 -30.36 -11.91
N GLY A 336 -11.17 -29.91 -11.75
CA GLY A 336 -12.27 -30.77 -11.33
C GLY A 336 -12.63 -30.70 -9.85
N PRO A 337 -13.58 -31.54 -9.39
CA PRO A 337 -14.17 -31.43 -8.08
C PRO A 337 -13.14 -31.76 -6.98
N VAL A 338 -13.14 -30.94 -5.95
CA VAL A 338 -12.30 -31.11 -4.75
C VAL A 338 -13.09 -30.70 -3.51
N TRP A 339 -12.96 -31.49 -2.44
CA TRP A 339 -13.50 -31.14 -1.15
C TRP A 339 -12.49 -30.26 -0.40
N ALA A 340 -12.93 -29.10 0.04
CA ALA A 340 -12.17 -28.20 0.91
C ALA A 340 -12.73 -28.31 2.33
N SER A 341 -11.85 -28.35 3.33
CA SER A 341 -12.26 -28.29 4.73
C SER A 341 -11.43 -27.32 5.55
N VAL A 342 -12.09 -26.70 6.53
CA VAL A 342 -11.48 -25.80 7.51
C VAL A 342 -12.01 -26.16 8.90
N LYS A 343 -11.10 -26.23 9.89
CA LYS A 343 -11.52 -26.39 11.29
C LYS A 343 -12.11 -25.08 11.82
N ALA A 344 -13.13 -25.15 12.67
CA ALA A 344 -13.71 -23.97 13.31
C ALA A 344 -12.68 -23.13 14.08
N THR A 345 -11.66 -23.79 14.68
CA THR A 345 -10.54 -23.14 15.39
C THR A 345 -9.59 -22.33 14.50
N GLU A 346 -9.66 -22.51 13.19
CA GLU A 346 -8.83 -21.80 12.20
C GLU A 346 -9.57 -20.62 11.56
N VAL A 347 -10.79 -20.36 11.98
CA VAL A 347 -11.63 -19.24 11.53
C VAL A 347 -11.54 -18.14 12.57
N VAL A 348 -11.01 -16.99 12.18
CA VAL A 348 -10.94 -15.78 13.02
C VAL A 348 -12.09 -14.87 12.65
N VAL A 349 -12.96 -14.55 13.60
CA VAL A 349 -14.12 -13.69 13.39
C VAL A 349 -13.92 -12.37 14.13
N TYR A 350 -14.26 -11.24 13.48
CA TYR A 350 -14.18 -9.90 14.07
C TYR A 350 -15.26 -8.99 13.47
N PRO A 351 -15.68 -7.90 14.17
CA PRO A 351 -16.74 -6.99 13.74
C PRO A 351 -16.43 -6.30 12.39
N ALA A 352 -17.45 -6.15 11.53
CA ALA A 352 -17.34 -5.49 10.22
C ALA A 352 -17.18 -3.96 10.35
#